data_7ad2785d5e45ebe2e4c3f052b5d57e61
#
_entry.id   7ad2785d5e45ebe2e4c3f052b5d57e61
#
_cell.length_a   1.000
_cell.length_b   1.000
_cell.length_c   1.000
_cell.angle_alpha   90.00
_cell.angle_beta   90.00
_cell.angle_gamma   90.00
#
_symmetry.space_group_name_H-M   'P 1'
#
loop_
_entity.id
_entity.type
_entity.pdbx_description
1 polymer ?
#
loop_
_entity_poly.entity_id
_entity_poly.type
_entity_poly.pdbx_seq_one_letter_code
_entity_poly.pdbx_strand_id
1 'polypeptide(L)'
;MYEDIIKRNGYEFRRTCWACPEQYDVFKDDKYVAYIRKRWGRLTVYPVKDGEVVWDNVLYSETDEDPYSGTIENLDATLDRIAKVLDGSRTRGNKIIWIKRK
;
A
#
# COMPACT_ATOMS: atom_id res chain seq x y z
N MET A 1 13.56 12.26 -2.09
CA MET A 1 14.23 11.12 -2.72
C MET A 1 13.77 9.83 -2.07
N TYR A 2 13.55 8.79 -2.86
CA TYR A 2 13.08 7.51 -2.35
C TYR A 2 14.25 6.61 -2.00
N GLU A 3 14.12 5.86 -0.90
CA GLU A 3 15.19 4.95 -0.45
C GLU A 3 15.31 3.74 -1.36
N ASP A 4 14.19 3.17 -1.74
CA ASP A 4 14.14 1.99 -2.62
C ASP A 4 12.97 2.10 -3.57
N ILE A 5 13.13 1.49 -4.74
CA ILE A 5 12.04 1.37 -5.71
C ILE A 5 11.89 -0.11 -6.04
N ILE A 6 10.71 -0.66 -5.80
CA ILE A 6 10.41 -2.06 -6.03
C ILE A 6 9.27 -2.15 -7.04
N LYS A 7 9.45 -2.96 -8.09
CA LYS A 7 8.44 -3.11 -9.13
C LYS A 7 7.75 -4.46 -9.01
N ARG A 8 6.41 -4.43 -9.03
CA ARG A 8 5.57 -5.64 -8.99
C ARG A 8 4.32 -5.42 -9.82
N ASN A 9 4.08 -6.31 -10.79
CA ASN A 9 2.85 -6.33 -11.59
C ASN A 9 2.51 -4.97 -12.21
N GLY A 10 3.53 -4.25 -12.68
CA GLY A 10 3.35 -2.95 -13.32
C GLY A 10 3.26 -1.76 -12.37
N TYR A 11 3.34 -2.01 -11.07
CA TYR A 11 3.38 -0.94 -10.08
C TYR A 11 4.79 -0.71 -9.58
N GLU A 12 5.11 0.55 -9.29
CA GLU A 12 6.34 0.93 -8.62
C GLU A 12 6.01 1.31 -7.18
N PHE A 13 6.63 0.59 -6.25
CA PHE A 13 6.52 0.88 -4.83
C PHE A 13 7.78 1.63 -4.42
N ARG A 14 7.64 2.92 -4.16
CA ARG A 14 8.77 3.79 -3.82
C ARG A 14 8.78 4.03 -2.33
N ARG A 15 9.77 3.47 -1.66
CA ARG A 15 9.86 3.55 -0.20
C ARG A 15 10.22 4.96 0.23
N THR A 16 9.37 5.57 1.05
CA THR A 16 9.62 6.91 1.58
C THR A 16 10.22 6.85 2.98
N CYS A 17 9.92 5.79 3.72
CA CYS A 17 10.50 5.54 5.04
C CYS A 17 10.51 4.04 5.27
N TRP A 18 11.63 3.49 5.80
CA TRP A 18 11.74 2.04 5.95
C TRP A 18 11.39 1.55 7.35
N ALA A 19 11.25 2.44 8.30
CA ALA A 19 10.93 2.04 9.67
C ALA A 19 10.19 3.13 10.42
N CYS A 20 9.22 2.74 11.23
CA CYS A 20 8.55 3.53 12.25
C CYS A 20 7.82 4.77 11.74
N PRO A 21 6.89 4.68 10.86
CA PRO A 21 6.35 3.54 10.14
C PRO A 21 7.03 3.32 8.79
N GLU A 22 6.99 2.10 8.30
CA GLU A 22 7.43 1.81 6.94
C GLU A 22 6.37 2.33 5.97
N GLN A 23 6.80 3.12 4.97
CA GLN A 23 5.87 3.82 4.08
C GLN A 23 6.30 3.71 2.63
N TYR A 24 5.32 3.65 1.73
CA TYR A 24 5.56 3.61 0.30
C TYR A 24 4.58 4.50 -0.44
N ASP A 25 5.10 5.20 -1.45
CA ASP A 25 4.27 5.81 -2.50
C ASP A 25 4.21 4.81 -3.65
N VAL A 26 3.02 4.59 -4.21
CA VAL A 26 2.81 3.63 -5.28
C VAL A 26 2.46 4.36 -6.56
N PHE A 27 3.19 4.04 -7.62
CA PHE A 27 3.01 4.66 -8.93
C PHE A 27 2.67 3.60 -9.98
N LYS A 28 1.87 3.99 -10.95
CA LYS A 28 1.64 3.20 -12.15
C LYS A 28 1.64 4.12 -13.35
N ASP A 29 2.49 3.79 -14.34
CA ASP A 29 2.65 4.63 -15.55
C ASP A 29 2.91 6.08 -15.17
N ASP A 30 3.82 6.27 -14.21
CA ASP A 30 4.24 7.58 -13.67
C ASP A 30 3.15 8.36 -12.96
N LYS A 31 2.01 7.74 -12.68
CA LYS A 31 0.94 8.35 -11.88
C LYS A 31 0.99 7.84 -10.45
N TYR A 32 0.89 8.76 -9.50
CA TYR A 32 0.78 8.44 -8.08
C TYR A 32 -0.63 7.90 -7.82
N VAL A 33 -0.74 6.61 -7.48
CA VAL A 33 -2.05 5.94 -7.41
C VAL A 33 -2.43 5.47 -6.01
N ALA A 34 -1.45 5.25 -5.12
CA ALA A 34 -1.76 4.74 -3.78
C ALA A 34 -0.64 5.08 -2.80
N TYR A 35 -0.99 5.04 -1.53
CA TYR A 35 -0.06 5.27 -0.42
C TYR A 35 -0.20 4.12 0.58
N ILE A 36 0.93 3.59 1.03
CA ILE A 36 0.98 2.46 1.96
C ILE A 36 1.67 2.89 3.25
N ARG A 37 1.09 2.51 4.38
CA ARG A 37 1.71 2.76 5.68
C ARG A 37 1.52 1.56 6.60
N LYS A 38 2.60 1.13 7.25
CA LYS A 38 2.57 0.10 8.28
C LYS A 38 2.82 0.73 9.63
N ARG A 39 1.81 0.74 10.49
CA ARG A 39 1.91 1.39 11.79
C ARG A 39 0.99 0.69 12.79
N TRP A 40 1.48 0.50 14.02
CA TRP A 40 0.71 -0.12 15.10
C TRP A 40 0.16 -1.48 14.71
N GLY A 41 0.99 -2.28 14.05
CA GLY A 41 0.62 -3.61 13.61
C GLY A 41 -0.38 -3.65 12.47
N ARG A 42 -0.70 -2.51 11.87
CA ARG A 42 -1.67 -2.44 10.77
C ARG A 42 -1.02 -1.85 9.52
N LEU A 43 -1.12 -2.60 8.42
CA LEU A 43 -0.77 -2.11 7.11
C LEU A 43 -2.04 -1.58 6.45
N THR A 44 -1.98 -0.37 5.93
CA THR A 44 -3.12 0.27 5.31
C THR A 44 -2.71 0.83 3.95
N VAL A 45 -3.56 0.62 2.96
CA VAL A 45 -3.36 1.13 1.60
C VAL A 45 -4.48 2.12 1.31
N TYR A 46 -4.11 3.35 1.00
CA TYR A 46 -5.03 4.43 0.69
C TYR A 46 -4.96 4.78 -0.79
N PRO A 47 -6.08 5.14 -1.42
CA PRO A 47 -6.04 5.65 -2.79
C PRO A 47 -5.48 7.06 -2.83
N VAL A 48 -4.96 7.43 -3.98
CA VAL A 48 -4.52 8.79 -4.24
C VAL A 48 -5.37 9.33 -5.38
N LYS A 49 -5.91 10.52 -5.20
CA LYS A 49 -6.71 11.19 -6.21
C LYS A 49 -6.18 12.62 -6.40
N ASP A 50 -5.87 12.97 -7.65
CA ASP A 50 -5.33 14.29 -7.99
C ASP A 50 -4.08 14.63 -7.18
N GLY A 51 -3.22 13.62 -6.97
CA GLY A 51 -1.95 13.79 -6.28
C GLY A 51 -2.04 13.81 -4.77
N GLU A 52 -3.23 13.62 -4.20
CA GLU A 52 -3.43 13.65 -2.76
C GLU A 52 -3.98 12.34 -2.21
N VAL A 53 -3.51 11.96 -1.04
CA VAL A 53 -3.98 10.74 -0.36
C VAL A 53 -5.40 10.95 0.16
N VAL A 54 -6.28 10.01 -0.14
CA VAL A 54 -7.66 10.04 0.35
C VAL A 54 -7.72 9.22 1.64
N TRP A 55 -7.60 9.88 2.77
CA TRP A 55 -7.40 9.23 4.07
C TRP A 55 -8.61 8.47 4.60
N ASP A 56 -9.80 8.84 4.19
CA ASP A 56 -11.03 8.20 4.68
C ASP A 56 -11.52 7.09 3.77
N ASN A 57 -10.68 6.63 2.85
CA ASN A 57 -11.07 5.65 1.84
C ASN A 57 -10.02 4.54 1.72
N VAL A 58 -10.02 3.62 2.70
CA VAL A 58 -9.04 2.55 2.76
C VAL A 58 -9.32 1.51 1.67
N LEU A 59 -8.33 1.26 0.80
CA LEU A 59 -8.45 0.24 -0.25
C LEU A 59 -8.17 -1.16 0.28
N TYR A 60 -7.26 -1.28 1.23
CA TYR A 60 -6.83 -2.57 1.74
C TYR A 60 -6.20 -2.39 3.12
N SER A 61 -6.40 -3.35 3.99
CA SER A 61 -5.80 -3.32 5.32
C SER A 61 -5.47 -4.74 5.79
N GLU A 62 -4.30 -4.90 6.40
CA GLU A 62 -3.87 -6.14 7.06
C GLU A 62 -3.50 -5.82 8.48
N THR A 63 -3.83 -6.72 9.41
CA THR A 63 -3.45 -6.58 10.81
C THR A 63 -2.43 -7.66 11.15
N ASP A 64 -1.33 -7.24 11.77
CA ASP A 64 -0.27 -8.11 12.25
C ASP A 64 -0.61 -8.60 13.68
N GLU A 65 -0.02 -9.71 14.08
CA GLU A 65 -0.14 -10.19 15.46
C GLU A 65 0.54 -9.25 16.45
N ASP A 66 1.63 -8.59 16.02
CA ASP A 66 2.34 -7.63 16.86
C ASP A 66 1.69 -6.25 16.73
N PRO A 67 1.00 -5.76 17.78
CA PRO A 67 0.31 -4.47 17.69
C PRO A 67 1.26 -3.26 17.64
N TYR A 68 2.54 -3.49 17.81
CA TYR A 68 3.53 -2.41 17.78
C TYR A 68 4.38 -2.43 16.52
N SER A 69 4.14 -3.37 15.62
CA SER A 69 4.94 -3.49 14.40
C SER A 69 4.76 -2.29 13.48
N GLY A 70 5.88 -1.70 13.09
CA GLY A 70 5.92 -0.61 12.11
C GLY A 70 6.67 -1.00 10.84
N THR A 71 6.97 -2.29 10.66
CA THR A 71 7.68 -2.79 9.48
C THR A 71 6.91 -3.94 8.83
N ILE A 72 7.10 -4.10 7.53
CA ILE A 72 6.45 -5.17 6.76
C ILE A 72 7.38 -6.38 6.77
N GLU A 73 6.91 -7.51 7.33
CA GLU A 73 7.74 -8.69 7.46
C GLU A 73 7.98 -9.38 6.12
N ASN A 74 6.99 -9.83 5.45
CA ASN A 74 7.15 -10.55 4.19
C ASN A 74 6.85 -9.59 3.05
N LEU A 75 7.83 -8.74 2.74
CA LEU A 75 7.63 -7.62 1.83
C LEU A 75 7.19 -8.08 0.43
N ASP A 76 7.88 -9.07 -0.15
CA ASP A 76 7.55 -9.51 -1.51
C ASP A 76 6.12 -10.02 -1.61
N ALA A 77 5.70 -10.90 -0.71
CA ALA A 77 4.35 -11.43 -0.72
C ALA A 77 3.31 -10.34 -0.46
N THR A 78 3.64 -9.41 0.42
CA THR A 78 2.75 -8.29 0.75
C THR A 78 2.54 -7.36 -0.44
N LEU A 79 3.63 -6.99 -1.12
CA LEU A 79 3.52 -6.13 -2.30
C LEU A 79 2.77 -6.82 -3.44
N ASP A 80 2.94 -8.13 -3.59
CA ASP A 80 2.17 -8.89 -4.59
C ASP A 80 0.67 -8.84 -4.28
N ARG A 81 0.29 -9.01 -3.01
CA ARG A 81 -1.11 -8.91 -2.62
C ARG A 81 -1.67 -7.53 -2.88
N ILE A 82 -0.92 -6.49 -2.53
CA ILE A 82 -1.34 -5.11 -2.73
C ILE A 82 -1.51 -4.81 -4.22
N ALA A 83 -0.58 -5.26 -5.05
CA ALA A 83 -0.69 -5.05 -6.50
C ALA A 83 -1.97 -5.67 -7.06
N LYS A 84 -2.35 -6.85 -6.58
CA LYS A 84 -3.59 -7.50 -7.01
C LYS A 84 -4.83 -6.72 -6.55
N VAL A 85 -4.80 -6.19 -5.34
CA VAL A 85 -5.89 -5.35 -4.84
C VAL A 85 -6.03 -4.09 -5.69
N LEU A 86 -4.92 -3.46 -6.03
CA LEU A 86 -4.92 -2.25 -6.85
C LEU A 86 -5.45 -2.53 -8.25
N ASP A 87 -5.07 -3.65 -8.86
CA ASP A 87 -5.59 -4.06 -10.16
C ASP A 87 -7.10 -4.29 -10.10
N GLY A 88 -7.57 -4.96 -9.07
CA GLY A 88 -8.99 -5.21 -8.88
C GLY A 88 -9.78 -3.92 -8.70
N SER A 89 -9.24 -2.98 -7.93
CA SER A 89 -9.86 -1.69 -7.71
C SER A 89 -9.97 -0.89 -9.02
N ARG A 90 -8.90 -0.88 -9.82
CA ARG A 90 -8.90 -0.19 -11.10
C ARG A 90 -9.91 -0.79 -12.07
N THR A 91 -9.95 -2.12 -12.15
CA THR A 91 -10.85 -2.85 -13.04
C THR A 91 -12.32 -2.61 -12.68
N ARG A 92 -12.60 -2.40 -11.40
CA ARG A 92 -13.97 -2.20 -10.91
C ARG A 92 -14.37 -0.74 -10.79
N GLY A 93 -13.64 0.17 -11.42
CA GLY A 93 -13.99 1.58 -11.42
C GLY A 93 -13.88 2.23 -10.06
N ASN A 94 -12.82 1.92 -9.31
CA ASN A 94 -12.53 2.47 -8.00
C ASN A 94 -13.48 2.02 -6.89
N LYS A 95 -14.16 0.90 -7.06
CA LYS A 95 -14.92 0.32 -5.95
C LYS A 95 -13.96 -0.18 -4.88
N ILE A 96 -14.28 0.12 -3.64
CA ILE A 96 -13.49 -0.31 -2.50
C ILE A 96 -13.76 -1.79 -2.23
N ILE A 97 -12.69 -2.55 -2.06
CA ILE A 97 -12.78 -3.94 -1.70
C ILE A 97 -12.24 -4.07 -0.27
N TRP A 98 -13.09 -4.54 0.63
CA TRP A 98 -12.68 -4.77 2.01
C TRP A 98 -12.25 -6.22 2.17
N ILE A 99 -10.97 -6.43 2.40
CA ILE A 99 -10.44 -7.75 2.70
C ILE A 99 -9.81 -7.67 4.08
N LYS A 100 -10.34 -8.43 5.01
CA LYS A 100 -9.77 -8.54 6.35
C LYS A 100 -8.92 -9.78 6.42
N ARG A 101 -7.68 -9.61 6.80
CA ARG A 101 -6.77 -10.71 7.04
C ARG A 101 -6.27 -10.62 8.47
N LYS A 102 -6.23 -11.75 9.10
CA LYS A 102 -5.71 -11.84 10.46
C LYS A 102 -4.31 -12.40 10.45
#